data_2388126b88f9390c561abc2074dad0ba
#
_entry.id   2388126b88f9390c561abc2074dad0ba
#
_cell.length_a   1.000
_cell.length_b   1.000
_cell.length_c   1.000
_cell.angle_alpha   90.00
_cell.angle_beta   90.00
_cell.angle_gamma   90.00
#
_symmetry.space_group_name_H-M   'P 1'
#
loop_
_entity.id
_entity.type
_entity.pdbx_description
1 polymer ?
#
loop_
_entity_poly.entity_id
_entity_poly.type
_entity_poly.pdbx_seq_one_letter_code
_entity_poly.pdbx_strand_id
1 'polypeptide(L)'
;YRAHSPNKLSGGQKQRVAIAGVMAMQPECIVLDEPTAMLDPNGRKEVLRAVRKLNEEKGVTVILITHYMEEVVFADRVFVMDNGKLVMQGTPREIFSEVEKLKELRLDVPQVTLLAYELRKNGVDLPEGILTIEELVNALCH
;
A
#
# COMPACT_ATOMS: atom_id res chain seq x y z
N TYR A 1 -15.48 10.40 -19.58
CA TYR A 1 -16.12 9.14 -20.01
C TYR A 1 -17.66 9.21 -20.11
N ARG A 2 -18.31 10.36 -19.89
CA ARG A 2 -19.79 10.50 -19.92
C ARG A 2 -20.45 9.96 -21.19
N ALA A 3 -19.76 10.02 -22.33
CA ALA A 3 -20.28 9.59 -23.63
C ALA A 3 -19.79 8.16 -24.04
N HIS A 4 -19.05 7.47 -23.19
CA HIS A 4 -18.50 6.15 -23.51
C HIS A 4 -19.39 5.05 -22.92
N SER A 5 -19.71 4.05 -23.73
CA SER A 5 -20.35 2.83 -23.21
C SER A 5 -19.40 2.15 -22.21
N PRO A 6 -19.87 1.69 -21.03
CA PRO A 6 -19.06 0.98 -20.05
C PRO A 6 -18.29 -0.21 -20.64
N ASN A 7 -18.83 -0.85 -21.66
CA ASN A 7 -18.21 -1.99 -22.33
C ASN A 7 -16.97 -1.63 -23.17
N LYS A 8 -16.80 -0.35 -23.51
CA LYS A 8 -15.66 0.16 -24.29
C LYS A 8 -14.51 0.67 -23.41
N LEU A 9 -14.68 0.64 -22.08
CA LEU A 9 -13.65 1.06 -21.13
C LEU A 9 -12.64 -0.07 -20.93
N SER A 10 -11.36 0.29 -20.81
CA SER A 10 -10.32 -0.64 -20.34
C SER A 10 -10.60 -1.10 -18.90
N GLY A 11 -9.98 -2.20 -18.46
CA GLY A 11 -10.11 -2.70 -17.09
C GLY A 11 -9.80 -1.62 -16.05
N GLY A 12 -8.68 -0.89 -16.23
CA GLY A 12 -8.31 0.21 -15.33
C GLY A 12 -9.27 1.41 -15.37
N GLN A 13 -9.85 1.71 -16.52
CA GLN A 13 -10.87 2.76 -16.63
C GLN A 13 -12.16 2.36 -15.90
N LYS A 14 -12.60 1.10 -16.06
CA LYS A 14 -13.76 0.56 -15.33
C LYS A 14 -13.55 0.65 -13.82
N GLN A 15 -12.36 0.28 -13.35
CA GLN A 15 -12.03 0.31 -11.92
C GLN A 15 -12.04 1.73 -11.36
N ARG A 16 -11.45 2.70 -12.06
CA ARG A 16 -11.51 4.12 -11.66
C ARG A 16 -12.94 4.67 -11.63
N VAL A 17 -13.77 4.29 -12.57
CA VAL A 17 -15.21 4.68 -12.58
C VAL A 17 -15.96 4.05 -11.41
N ALA A 18 -15.70 2.77 -11.09
CA ALA A 18 -16.32 2.11 -9.94
C ALA A 18 -15.93 2.79 -8.63
N ILE A 19 -14.63 3.08 -8.43
CA ILE A 19 -14.15 3.79 -7.25
C ILE A 19 -14.81 5.18 -7.15
N ALA A 20 -14.86 5.93 -8.26
CA ALA A 20 -15.50 7.24 -8.29
C ALA A 20 -16.99 7.17 -7.94
N GLY A 21 -17.67 6.11 -8.35
CA GLY A 21 -19.07 5.85 -8.00
C GLY A 21 -19.27 5.63 -6.50
N VAL A 22 -18.43 4.82 -5.88
CA VAL A 22 -18.46 4.60 -4.42
C VAL A 22 -18.14 5.89 -3.67
N MET A 23 -17.13 6.64 -4.12
CA MET A 23 -16.77 7.94 -3.52
C MET A 23 -17.89 8.97 -3.60
N ALA A 24 -18.68 8.96 -4.67
CA ALA A 24 -19.82 9.88 -4.84
C ALA A 24 -20.94 9.66 -3.81
N MET A 25 -21.00 8.49 -3.20
CA MET A 25 -21.96 8.18 -2.11
C MET A 25 -21.55 8.77 -0.77
N GLN A 26 -20.34 9.32 -0.64
CA GLN A 26 -19.78 9.87 0.60
C GLN A 26 -19.89 8.92 1.81
N PRO A 27 -19.39 7.68 1.70
CA PRO A 27 -19.48 6.72 2.79
C PRO A 27 -18.58 7.10 3.96
N GLU A 28 -18.89 6.64 5.15
CA GLU A 28 -18.01 6.78 6.35
C GLU A 28 -16.81 5.81 6.29
N CYS A 29 -17.00 4.68 5.61
CA CYS A 29 -15.97 3.65 5.42
C CYS A 29 -16.04 3.05 4.03
N ILE A 30 -14.90 2.81 3.41
CA ILE A 30 -14.79 2.07 2.16
C ILE A 30 -13.85 0.87 2.30
N VAL A 31 -14.21 -0.22 1.66
CA VAL A 31 -13.35 -1.41 1.52
C VAL A 31 -12.96 -1.53 0.05
N LEU A 32 -11.68 -1.56 -0.21
CA LEU A 32 -11.09 -1.66 -1.55
C LEU A 32 -10.28 -2.95 -1.62
N ASP A 33 -10.78 -3.89 -2.40
CA ASP A 33 -10.12 -5.18 -2.61
C ASP A 33 -9.32 -5.13 -3.93
N GLU A 34 -8.00 -5.17 -3.81
CA GLU A 34 -7.03 -5.05 -4.89
C GLU A 34 -7.33 -3.93 -5.91
N PRO A 35 -7.58 -2.69 -5.47
CA PRO A 35 -8.11 -1.63 -6.33
C PRO A 35 -7.15 -1.20 -7.44
N THR A 36 -5.91 -1.63 -7.40
CA THR A 36 -4.84 -1.22 -8.32
C THR A 36 -4.30 -2.35 -9.19
N ALA A 37 -4.79 -3.59 -9.00
CA ALA A 37 -4.25 -4.78 -9.66
C ALA A 37 -4.24 -4.72 -11.20
N MET A 38 -5.24 -4.03 -11.81
CA MET A 38 -5.38 -3.89 -13.26
C MET A 38 -4.89 -2.53 -13.81
N LEU A 39 -4.15 -1.77 -13.00
CA LEU A 39 -3.70 -0.43 -13.35
C LEU A 39 -2.22 -0.43 -13.74
N ASP A 40 -1.89 0.43 -14.69
CA ASP A 40 -0.52 0.82 -14.95
C ASP A 40 0.07 1.62 -13.76
N PRO A 41 1.38 1.77 -13.65
CA PRO A 41 2.01 2.44 -12.50
C PRO A 41 1.47 3.86 -12.23
N ASN A 42 1.13 4.62 -13.28
CA ASN A 42 0.57 5.96 -13.12
C ASN A 42 -0.87 5.91 -12.61
N GLY A 43 -1.71 5.04 -13.17
CA GLY A 43 -3.07 4.83 -12.72
C GLY A 43 -3.13 4.35 -11.27
N ARG A 44 -2.19 3.50 -10.84
CA ARG A 44 -2.05 3.06 -9.46
C ARG A 44 -1.80 4.24 -8.52
N LYS A 45 -0.82 5.09 -8.84
CA LYS A 45 -0.51 6.30 -8.06
C LYS A 45 -1.70 7.26 -7.96
N GLU A 46 -2.45 7.43 -9.06
CA GLU A 46 -3.64 8.29 -9.08
C GLU A 46 -4.74 7.77 -8.14
N VAL A 47 -5.03 6.46 -8.18
CA VAL A 47 -6.03 5.84 -7.30
C VAL A 47 -5.63 5.97 -5.84
N LEU A 48 -4.40 5.60 -5.49
CA LEU A 48 -3.90 5.69 -4.11
C LEU A 48 -3.93 7.12 -3.58
N ARG A 49 -3.54 8.10 -4.42
CA ARG A 49 -3.62 9.52 -4.06
C ARG A 49 -5.07 9.97 -3.81
N ALA A 50 -6.00 9.52 -4.64
CA ALA A 50 -7.43 9.85 -4.47
C ALA A 50 -8.00 9.23 -3.19
N VAL A 51 -7.66 7.97 -2.90
CA VAL A 51 -8.05 7.25 -1.69
C VAL A 51 -7.49 7.94 -0.44
N ARG A 52 -6.21 8.29 -0.46
CA ARG A 52 -5.55 9.01 0.63
C ARG A 52 -6.20 10.37 0.90
N LYS A 53 -6.50 11.11 -0.16
CA LYS A 53 -7.20 12.40 -0.06
C LYS A 53 -8.58 12.27 0.59
N LEU A 54 -9.31 11.19 0.31
CA LEU A 54 -10.59 10.91 1.00
C LEU A 54 -10.41 10.70 2.49
N ASN A 55 -9.41 9.93 2.88
CA ASN A 55 -9.12 9.69 4.29
C ASN A 55 -8.70 11.00 4.98
N GLU A 56 -7.70 11.71 4.45
CA GLU A 56 -7.12 12.90 5.08
C GLU A 56 -8.08 14.10 5.11
N GLU A 57 -8.82 14.36 4.01
CA GLU A 57 -9.66 15.57 3.88
C GLU A 57 -11.12 15.34 4.30
N LYS A 58 -11.62 14.11 4.21
CA LYS A 58 -13.03 13.78 4.46
C LYS A 58 -13.24 12.89 5.68
N GLY A 59 -12.16 12.41 6.30
CA GLY A 59 -12.24 11.52 7.45
C GLY A 59 -12.84 10.13 7.14
N VAL A 60 -12.86 9.73 5.86
CA VAL A 60 -13.38 8.42 5.45
C VAL A 60 -12.42 7.33 5.91
N THR A 61 -12.92 6.35 6.62
CA THR A 61 -12.11 5.16 6.94
C THR A 61 -11.87 4.34 5.68
N VAL A 62 -10.62 3.99 5.41
CA VAL A 62 -10.26 3.19 4.23
C VAL A 62 -9.67 1.86 4.69
N ILE A 63 -10.28 0.76 4.24
CA ILE A 63 -9.73 -0.58 4.38
C ILE A 63 -9.22 -0.99 2.99
N LEU A 64 -7.91 -1.13 2.86
CA LEU A 64 -7.26 -1.51 1.61
C LEU A 64 -6.74 -2.95 1.73
N ILE A 65 -7.22 -3.84 0.88
CA ILE A 65 -6.70 -5.19 0.72
C ILE A 65 -5.78 -5.19 -0.49
N THR A 66 -4.52 -5.53 -0.28
CA THR A 66 -3.50 -5.49 -1.32
C THR A 66 -2.37 -6.49 -1.05
N HIS A 67 -1.70 -6.90 -2.10
CA HIS A 67 -0.43 -7.63 -2.03
C HIS A 67 0.76 -6.77 -2.51
N TYR A 68 0.54 -5.48 -2.76
CA TYR A 68 1.60 -4.54 -3.13
C TYR A 68 2.12 -3.80 -1.91
N MET A 69 3.32 -4.14 -1.47
CA MET A 69 3.89 -3.62 -0.22
C MET A 69 4.10 -2.10 -0.24
N GLU A 70 4.36 -1.52 -1.41
CA GLU A 70 4.49 -0.07 -1.57
C GLU A 70 3.18 0.69 -1.26
N GLU A 71 2.03 0.03 -1.37
CA GLU A 71 0.74 0.62 -1.03
C GLU A 71 0.51 0.65 0.49
N VAL A 72 1.08 -0.33 1.19
CA VAL A 72 0.94 -0.50 2.64
C VAL A 72 1.77 0.50 3.42
N VAL A 73 2.87 1.01 2.86
CA VAL A 73 3.81 1.94 3.52
C VAL A 73 3.11 3.19 4.08
N PHE A 74 2.03 3.63 3.44
CA PHE A 74 1.30 4.85 3.82
C PHE A 74 0.05 4.59 4.68
N ALA A 75 -0.19 3.36 5.12
CA ALA A 75 -1.30 3.03 6.00
C ALA A 75 -1.01 3.44 7.45
N ASP A 76 -2.05 3.75 8.20
CA ASP A 76 -1.93 4.00 9.64
C ASP A 76 -1.74 2.68 10.40
N ARG A 77 -2.36 1.62 9.91
CA ARG A 77 -2.33 0.29 10.53
C ARG A 77 -2.38 -0.82 9.49
N VAL A 78 -1.64 -1.87 9.77
CA VAL A 78 -1.54 -3.06 8.91
C VAL A 78 -2.02 -4.28 9.66
N PHE A 79 -2.78 -5.11 8.97
CA PHE A 79 -3.23 -6.41 9.42
C PHE A 79 -2.71 -7.45 8.43
N VAL A 80 -1.86 -8.37 8.88
CA VAL A 80 -1.34 -9.45 8.04
C VAL A 80 -2.19 -10.69 8.26
N MET A 81 -2.77 -11.19 7.19
CA MET A 81 -3.64 -12.36 7.20
C MET A 81 -2.93 -13.54 6.53
N ASP A 82 -2.97 -14.71 7.17
CA ASP A 82 -2.54 -15.98 6.60
C ASP A 82 -3.54 -17.07 6.92
N ASN A 83 -3.93 -17.86 5.92
CA ASN A 83 -4.90 -18.96 6.04
C ASN A 83 -6.18 -18.56 6.82
N GLY A 84 -6.71 -17.36 6.59
CA GLY A 84 -7.91 -16.85 7.24
C GLY A 84 -7.72 -16.41 8.69
N LYS A 85 -6.50 -16.33 9.19
CA LYS A 85 -6.16 -15.89 10.55
C LYS A 85 -5.35 -14.60 10.51
N LEU A 86 -5.60 -13.73 11.48
CA LEU A 86 -4.75 -12.57 11.74
C LEU A 86 -3.46 -13.06 12.41
N VAL A 87 -2.33 -12.90 11.73
CA VAL A 87 -1.01 -13.39 12.21
C VAL A 87 -0.10 -12.28 12.70
N MET A 88 -0.27 -11.05 12.19
CA MET A 88 0.44 -9.86 12.66
C MET A 88 -0.46 -8.62 12.55
N GLN A 89 -0.24 -7.64 13.41
CA GLN A 89 -0.85 -6.31 13.29
C GLN A 89 0.08 -5.26 13.89
N GLY A 90 0.08 -4.07 13.31
CA GLY A 90 0.91 -2.96 13.78
C GLY A 90 0.93 -1.81 12.78
N THR A 91 1.81 -0.87 12.99
CA THR A 91 2.16 0.16 11.99
C THR A 91 2.94 -0.47 10.84
N PRO A 92 3.01 0.16 9.65
CA PRO A 92 3.86 -0.33 8.57
C PRO A 92 5.31 -0.55 9.00
N ARG A 93 5.85 0.35 9.82
CA ARG A 93 7.22 0.26 10.34
C ARG A 93 7.44 -0.97 11.20
N GLU A 94 6.54 -1.26 12.12
CA GLU A 94 6.60 -2.46 12.95
C GLU A 94 6.50 -3.73 12.11
N ILE A 95 5.56 -3.78 11.18
CA ILE A 95 5.34 -4.95 10.33
C ILE A 95 6.54 -5.21 9.40
N PHE A 96 7.03 -4.19 8.72
CA PHE A 96 8.15 -4.36 7.77
C PHE A 96 9.52 -4.47 8.44
N SER A 97 9.64 -4.23 9.75
CA SER A 97 10.84 -4.58 10.52
C SER A 97 11.00 -6.08 10.71
N GLU A 98 9.92 -6.85 10.66
CA GLU A 98 9.87 -8.31 10.80
C GLU A 98 10.12 -9.04 9.47
N VAL A 99 11.21 -8.68 8.76
CA VAL A 99 11.51 -9.15 7.39
C VAL A 99 11.52 -10.68 7.29
N GLU A 100 12.17 -11.38 8.22
CA GLU A 100 12.27 -12.84 8.18
C GLU A 100 10.89 -13.49 8.33
N LYS A 101 10.08 -12.99 9.25
CA LYS A 101 8.73 -13.50 9.49
C LYS A 101 7.80 -13.29 8.29
N LEU A 102 7.92 -12.13 7.62
CA LEU A 102 7.17 -11.87 6.39
C LEU A 102 7.58 -12.82 5.28
N LYS A 103 8.89 -13.10 5.12
CA LYS A 103 9.41 -14.08 4.17
C LYS A 103 8.89 -15.51 4.46
N GLU A 104 8.81 -15.91 5.74
CA GLU A 104 8.22 -17.20 6.14
C GLU A 104 6.74 -17.29 5.72
N LEU A 105 6.01 -16.18 5.81
CA LEU A 105 4.63 -16.05 5.35
C LEU A 105 4.50 -15.90 3.82
N ARG A 106 5.61 -15.95 3.08
CA ARG A 106 5.69 -15.73 1.61
C ARG A 106 5.18 -14.36 1.18
N LEU A 107 5.35 -13.38 2.05
CA LEU A 107 5.06 -11.97 1.77
C LEU A 107 6.35 -11.24 1.46
N ASP A 108 6.26 -10.31 0.51
CA ASP A 108 7.35 -9.40 0.22
C ASP A 108 7.41 -8.25 1.24
N VAL A 109 8.51 -7.51 1.19
CA VAL A 109 8.69 -6.23 1.88
C VAL A 109 9.05 -5.16 0.83
N PRO A 110 8.85 -3.86 1.11
CA PRO A 110 9.31 -2.81 0.21
C PRO A 110 10.78 -3.00 -0.16
N GLN A 111 11.14 -2.79 -1.42
CA GLN A 111 12.52 -3.02 -1.90
C GLN A 111 13.56 -2.25 -1.08
N VAL A 112 13.24 -1.01 -0.69
CA VAL A 112 14.12 -0.18 0.14
C VAL A 112 14.31 -0.77 1.54
N THR A 113 13.27 -1.34 2.12
CA THR A 113 13.31 -2.03 3.43
C THR A 113 14.19 -3.28 3.35
N LEU A 114 14.04 -4.07 2.28
CA LEU A 114 14.87 -5.24 2.05
C LEU A 114 16.35 -4.86 1.89
N LEU A 115 16.63 -3.81 1.11
CA LEU A 115 17.98 -3.31 0.93
C LEU A 115 18.60 -2.85 2.27
N ALA A 116 17.87 -2.06 3.05
CA ALA A 116 18.32 -1.63 4.38
C ALA A 116 18.59 -2.81 5.32
N TYR A 117 17.73 -3.81 5.30
CA TYR A 117 17.90 -5.05 6.06
C TYR A 117 19.19 -5.80 5.66
N GLU A 118 19.43 -5.98 4.36
CA GLU A 118 20.65 -6.67 3.87
C GLU A 118 21.92 -5.86 4.16
N LEU A 119 21.89 -4.54 4.06
CA LEU A 119 23.02 -3.67 4.43
C LEU A 119 23.35 -3.80 5.91
N ARG A 120 22.35 -3.79 6.80
CA ARG A 120 22.54 -4.00 8.25
C ARG A 120 23.16 -5.36 8.53
N LYS A 121 22.68 -6.42 7.87
CA LYS A 121 23.23 -7.78 8.00
C LYS A 121 24.69 -7.87 7.60
N ASN A 122 25.13 -7.00 6.71
CA ASN A 122 26.54 -6.86 6.28
C ASN A 122 27.35 -5.82 7.08
N GLY A 123 26.82 -5.36 8.22
CA GLY A 123 27.55 -4.51 9.16
C GLY A 123 27.43 -3.00 8.91
N VAL A 124 26.56 -2.56 8.03
CA VAL A 124 26.26 -1.13 7.86
C VAL A 124 25.34 -0.69 8.99
N ASP A 125 25.72 0.37 9.71
CA ASP A 125 24.92 0.93 10.80
C ASP A 125 23.75 1.74 10.23
N LEU A 126 22.57 1.16 10.25
CA LEU A 126 21.31 1.75 9.75
C LEU A 126 20.20 1.54 10.76
N PRO A 127 19.27 2.50 10.90
CA PRO A 127 18.10 2.33 11.75
C PRO A 127 17.18 1.20 11.24
N GLU A 128 16.39 0.65 12.15
CA GLU A 128 15.36 -0.32 11.79
C GLU A 128 14.14 0.35 11.16
N GLY A 129 13.41 -0.43 10.34
CA GLY A 129 12.12 -0.01 9.82
C GLY A 129 12.20 1.12 8.80
N ILE A 130 13.25 1.20 8.01
CA ILE A 130 13.33 2.10 6.84
C ILE A 130 12.26 1.67 5.84
N LEU A 131 11.40 2.62 5.46
CA LEU A 131 10.25 2.40 4.58
C LEU A 131 10.36 3.14 3.24
N THR A 132 11.14 4.21 3.19
CA THR A 132 11.24 5.05 2.00
C THR A 132 12.69 5.22 1.53
N ILE A 133 12.85 5.49 0.24
CA ILE A 133 14.17 5.77 -0.35
C ILE A 133 14.82 6.98 0.34
N GLU A 134 14.02 8.00 0.65
CA GLU A 134 14.50 9.21 1.32
C GLU A 134 15.06 8.89 2.72
N GLU A 135 14.37 8.04 3.49
CA GLU A 135 14.87 7.59 4.80
C GLU A 135 16.21 6.86 4.66
N LEU A 136 16.34 5.96 3.68
CA LEU A 136 17.57 5.22 3.45
C LEU A 136 18.72 6.15 3.04
N VAL A 137 18.49 7.06 2.10
CA VAL A 137 19.49 8.04 1.65
C VAL A 137 19.96 8.90 2.83
N ASN A 138 19.03 9.42 3.62
CA ASN A 138 19.37 10.22 4.80
C ASN A 138 20.20 9.44 5.81
N ALA A 139 19.90 8.15 6.03
CA ALA A 139 20.63 7.30 6.95
C ALA A 139 22.04 6.92 6.45
N LEU A 140 22.25 6.87 5.14
CA LEU A 140 23.55 6.56 4.53
C LEU A 140 24.46 7.79 4.39
N CYS A 141 23.88 9.00 4.30
CA CYS A 141 24.63 10.23 4.06
C CYS A 141 24.95 11.01 5.35
N HIS A 142 24.56 10.52 6.49
CA HIS A 142 24.84 11.08 7.83
C HIS A 142 25.53 10.05 8.72
#